data_81fd8224a6a7a48717227690b11c305b
#
_entry.id   81fd8224a6a7a48717227690b11c305b
#
_cell.length_a   1.000
_cell.length_b   1.000
_cell.length_c   1.000
_cell.angle_alpha   90.00
_cell.angle_beta   90.00
_cell.angle_gamma   90.00
#
_symmetry.space_group_name_H-M   'P 1'
#
loop_
_entity.id
_entity.type
_entity.pdbx_description
1 polymer ?
#
loop_
_entity_poly.entity_id
_entity_poly.type
_entity_poly.pdbx_seq_one_letter_code
_entity_poly.pdbx_strand_id
1 'polypeptide(L)'
;SATTLLRKNLAYLRKGEYEAIAEKIKSAEWKPDFGKQQFNPKFGMMALGARKFLIAYNINLKTKDESIAKEIAKKIREIRNKDDGSYLSDLFQHVKAIGWFIEVFDCAQISTNITDIDASPIIEVFTEIKKIAKANGVETNGSELIGLIPQKALQHEIMSIDEAIEYLGLTAVKPFSKEANIIEYNLFQH
;
A
#
# COMPACT_ATOMS: atom_id res chain seq x y z
N SER A 1 -20.68 -5.04 10.61
CA SER A 1 -19.79 -4.03 11.20
C SER A 1 -18.81 -4.69 12.15
N ALA A 2 -17.54 -4.25 12.12
CA ALA A 2 -16.54 -4.80 13.05
C ALA A 2 -16.97 -4.53 14.49
N THR A 3 -17.05 -5.59 15.29
CA THR A 3 -17.49 -5.53 16.71
C THR A 3 -16.49 -4.80 17.60
N THR A 4 -15.23 -4.66 17.17
CA THR A 4 -14.19 -3.91 17.88
C THR A 4 -13.34 -3.10 16.89
N LEU A 5 -12.71 -2.02 17.37
CA LEU A 5 -11.77 -1.22 16.55
C LEU A 5 -10.59 -2.06 16.02
N LEU A 6 -10.12 -3.03 16.80
CA LEU A 6 -9.03 -3.93 16.41
C LEU A 6 -9.40 -4.78 15.18
N ARG A 7 -10.66 -5.21 15.05
CA ARG A 7 -11.14 -5.98 13.90
C ARG A 7 -11.20 -5.19 12.59
N LYS A 8 -11.11 -3.86 12.63
CA LYS A 8 -10.95 -3.03 11.43
C LYS A 8 -9.55 -3.18 10.81
N ASN A 9 -8.58 -3.67 11.55
CA ASN A 9 -7.22 -3.88 11.07
C ASN A 9 -7.06 -5.30 10.53
N LEU A 10 -6.91 -5.43 9.20
CA LEU A 10 -6.74 -6.72 8.53
C LEU A 10 -5.48 -7.46 9.02
N ALA A 11 -4.38 -6.75 9.30
CA ALA A 11 -3.15 -7.38 9.81
C ALA A 11 -3.38 -8.01 11.20
N TYR A 12 -4.19 -7.37 12.05
CA TYR A 12 -4.61 -7.95 13.33
C TYR A 12 -5.45 -9.21 13.12
N LEU A 13 -6.42 -9.18 12.21
CA LEU A 13 -7.25 -10.35 11.89
C LEU A 13 -6.41 -11.52 11.38
N ARG A 14 -5.43 -11.24 10.54
CA ARG A 14 -4.56 -12.25 9.91
C ARG A 14 -3.41 -12.72 10.81
N LYS A 15 -3.18 -12.10 11.95
CA LYS A 15 -2.08 -12.49 12.84
C LYS A 15 -2.14 -13.99 13.18
N GLY A 16 -1.05 -14.72 12.87
CA GLY A 16 -0.93 -16.17 13.03
C GLY A 16 -1.59 -16.98 11.91
N GLU A 17 -2.08 -16.31 10.86
CA GLU A 17 -2.60 -16.88 9.61
C GLU A 17 -3.61 -18.03 9.85
N TYR A 18 -3.64 -19.00 8.94
CA TYR A 18 -4.56 -20.15 9.00
C TYR A 18 -4.33 -21.02 10.25
N GLU A 19 -3.08 -21.20 10.66
CA GLU A 19 -2.67 -22.08 11.76
C GLU A 19 -3.24 -21.64 13.11
N ALA A 20 -3.40 -20.33 13.30
CA ALA A 20 -3.93 -19.79 14.54
C ALA A 20 -5.47 -19.84 14.65
N ILE A 21 -6.19 -20.10 13.56
CA ILE A 21 -7.66 -19.97 13.53
C ILE A 21 -8.32 -20.94 14.52
N ALA A 22 -7.86 -22.19 14.56
CA ALA A 22 -8.45 -23.23 15.40
C ALA A 22 -8.44 -22.85 16.90
N GLU A 23 -7.38 -22.17 17.36
CA GLU A 23 -7.29 -21.69 18.73
C GLU A 23 -8.03 -20.37 18.95
N LYS A 24 -7.86 -19.40 18.02
CA LYS A 24 -8.51 -18.10 18.10
C LYS A 24 -10.03 -18.23 18.22
N ILE A 25 -10.66 -19.08 17.39
CA ILE A 25 -12.12 -19.19 17.33
C ILE A 25 -12.75 -19.69 18.64
N LYS A 26 -11.96 -20.27 19.56
CA LYS A 26 -12.44 -20.72 20.87
C LYS A 26 -12.76 -19.57 21.81
N SER A 27 -12.16 -18.40 21.61
CA SER A 27 -12.37 -17.25 22.48
C SER A 27 -13.53 -16.37 22.01
N ALA A 28 -14.16 -15.69 22.95
CA ALA A 28 -15.26 -14.75 22.66
C ALA A 28 -14.83 -13.59 21.77
N GLU A 29 -13.58 -13.13 21.89
CA GLU A 29 -13.00 -12.08 21.07
C GLU A 29 -12.99 -12.42 19.58
N TRP A 30 -12.82 -13.70 19.24
CA TRP A 30 -12.74 -14.22 17.86
C TRP A 30 -14.03 -14.89 17.38
N LYS A 31 -15.14 -14.71 18.13
CA LYS A 31 -16.45 -15.17 17.65
C LYS A 31 -16.75 -14.57 16.28
N PRO A 32 -17.09 -15.39 15.26
CA PRO A 32 -17.47 -14.89 13.94
C PRO A 32 -18.70 -13.98 14.01
N ASP A 33 -18.72 -12.92 13.18
CA ASP A 33 -19.91 -12.08 13.02
C ASP A 33 -21.04 -12.84 12.31
N PHE A 34 -20.66 -13.78 11.45
CA PHE A 34 -21.58 -14.66 10.72
C PHE A 34 -21.10 -16.11 10.77
N GLY A 35 -22.04 -17.04 10.83
CA GLY A 35 -21.75 -18.47 10.83
C GLY A 35 -21.54 -19.05 12.24
N LYS A 36 -21.14 -20.32 12.27
CA LYS A 36 -20.91 -21.04 13.53
C LYS A 36 -19.53 -20.72 14.09
N GLN A 37 -19.41 -20.64 15.41
CA GLN A 37 -18.12 -20.54 16.11
C GLN A 37 -17.42 -21.91 16.13
N GLN A 38 -17.10 -22.40 14.94
CA GLN A 38 -16.48 -23.71 14.74
C GLN A 38 -15.46 -23.61 13.60
N PHE A 39 -14.24 -24.06 13.85
CA PHE A 39 -13.20 -24.11 12.83
C PHE A 39 -13.54 -25.10 11.73
N ASN A 40 -13.44 -24.66 10.48
CA ASN A 40 -13.58 -25.51 9.30
C ASN A 40 -12.20 -25.67 8.63
N PRO A 41 -11.56 -26.85 8.70
CA PRO A 41 -10.22 -27.04 8.16
C PRO A 41 -10.14 -26.95 6.63
N LYS A 42 -11.25 -27.09 5.91
CA LYS A 42 -11.26 -26.98 4.44
C LYS A 42 -11.34 -25.53 3.96
N PHE A 43 -12.02 -24.66 4.68
CA PHE A 43 -12.29 -23.27 4.27
C PHE A 43 -11.61 -22.22 5.14
N GLY A 44 -11.19 -22.59 6.36
CA GLY A 44 -10.63 -21.63 7.31
C GLY A 44 -11.68 -20.60 7.76
N MET A 45 -11.34 -19.33 7.68
CA MET A 45 -12.21 -18.18 7.96
C MET A 45 -12.08 -17.15 6.84
N MET A 46 -13.17 -16.42 6.60
CA MET A 46 -13.20 -15.31 5.64
C MET A 46 -13.31 -13.99 6.40
N ALA A 47 -12.40 -13.06 6.13
CA ALA A 47 -12.52 -11.68 6.55
C ALA A 47 -13.13 -10.86 5.40
N LEU A 48 -14.27 -10.21 5.67
CA LEU A 48 -14.94 -9.33 4.72
C LEU A 48 -14.81 -7.88 5.20
N GLY A 49 -14.47 -6.98 4.30
CA GLY A 49 -14.40 -5.57 4.57
C GLY A 49 -14.63 -4.75 3.32
N ALA A 50 -15.04 -3.50 3.50
CA ALA A 50 -15.06 -2.48 2.46
C ALA A 50 -14.04 -1.40 2.80
N ARG A 51 -13.31 -0.93 1.80
CA ARG A 51 -12.34 0.16 1.92
C ARG A 51 -12.37 1.03 0.67
N LYS A 52 -11.79 2.22 0.74
CA LYS A 52 -11.46 3.03 -0.43
C LYS A 52 -10.52 2.25 -1.37
N PHE A 53 -10.36 2.70 -2.61
CA PHE A 53 -9.38 2.11 -3.52
C PHE A 53 -7.99 2.13 -2.89
N LEU A 54 -7.31 1.00 -2.97
CA LEU A 54 -5.92 0.88 -2.57
C LEU A 54 -5.06 0.97 -3.81
N ILE A 55 -4.03 1.81 -3.78
CA ILE A 55 -3.03 1.86 -4.83
C ILE A 55 -1.80 1.08 -4.36
N ALA A 56 -1.46 0.02 -5.07
CA ALA A 56 -0.20 -0.68 -4.91
C ALA A 56 0.82 -0.10 -5.88
N TYR A 57 1.80 0.61 -5.34
CA TYR A 57 2.76 1.41 -6.09
C TYR A 57 4.17 1.15 -5.58
N ASN A 58 5.05 0.68 -6.45
CA ASN A 58 6.40 0.28 -6.12
C ASN A 58 7.41 1.21 -6.81
N ILE A 59 8.43 1.65 -6.08
CA ILE A 59 9.45 2.58 -6.55
C ILE A 59 10.80 1.89 -6.55
N ASN A 60 11.44 1.79 -7.71
CA ASN A 60 12.79 1.27 -7.85
C ASN A 60 13.83 2.33 -7.48
N LEU A 61 14.91 1.92 -6.85
CA LEU A 61 16.04 2.77 -6.51
C LEU A 61 17.25 2.42 -7.38
N LYS A 62 18.08 3.41 -7.70
CA LYS A 62 19.37 3.22 -8.38
C LYS A 62 20.44 2.66 -7.43
N THR A 63 20.10 1.58 -6.76
CA THR A 63 21.00 0.84 -5.86
C THR A 63 20.53 -0.60 -5.70
N LYS A 64 21.46 -1.50 -5.37
CA LYS A 64 21.16 -2.89 -4.97
C LYS A 64 21.08 -3.04 -3.44
N ASP A 65 21.44 -2.00 -2.70
CA ASP A 65 21.43 -2.04 -1.24
C ASP A 65 19.99 -2.01 -0.70
N GLU A 66 19.51 -3.18 -0.32
CA GLU A 66 18.19 -3.37 0.26
C GLU A 66 18.02 -2.59 1.59
N SER A 67 19.11 -2.35 2.31
CA SER A 67 19.07 -1.64 3.60
C SER A 67 18.55 -0.20 3.44
N ILE A 68 18.90 0.46 2.34
CA ILE A 68 18.44 1.80 2.00
C ILE A 68 16.92 1.79 1.74
N ALA A 69 16.42 0.83 0.96
CA ALA A 69 14.98 0.71 0.72
C ALA A 69 14.21 0.43 2.02
N LYS A 70 14.74 -0.41 2.91
CA LYS A 70 14.16 -0.69 4.22
C LYS A 70 14.13 0.55 5.11
N GLU A 71 15.19 1.35 5.11
CA GLU A 71 15.27 2.59 5.87
C GLU A 71 14.23 3.61 5.38
N ILE A 72 14.14 3.82 4.06
CA ILE A 72 13.15 4.72 3.47
C ILE A 72 11.74 4.23 3.78
N ALA A 73 11.45 2.95 3.55
CA ALA A 73 10.15 2.37 3.83
C ALA A 73 9.73 2.54 5.31
N LYS A 74 10.70 2.46 6.24
CA LYS A 74 10.44 2.71 7.66
C LYS A 74 10.04 4.16 7.94
N LYS A 75 10.59 5.13 7.20
CA LYS A 75 10.30 6.57 7.37
C LYS A 75 8.95 7.00 6.79
N ILE A 76 8.47 6.31 5.74
CA ILE A 76 7.26 6.69 4.99
C ILE A 76 6.03 5.83 5.29
N ARG A 77 6.10 4.91 6.21
CA ARG A 77 4.93 4.12 6.59
C ARG A 77 4.15 4.75 7.72
N GLU A 78 2.90 4.32 7.85
CA GLU A 78 2.05 4.65 8.99
C GLU A 78 2.77 4.38 10.33
N ILE A 79 3.12 5.43 11.03
CA ILE A 79 3.72 5.36 12.37
C ILE A 79 2.84 6.17 13.32
N ARG A 80 2.50 5.57 14.45
CA ARG A 80 1.76 6.23 15.52
C ARG A 80 2.67 6.55 16.69
N ASN A 81 2.43 7.70 17.29
CA ASN A 81 2.98 8.04 18.59
C ASN A 81 2.46 7.03 19.63
N LYS A 82 3.37 6.52 20.47
CA LYS A 82 3.02 5.54 21.49
C LYS A 82 2.23 6.13 22.65
N ASP A 83 2.37 7.43 22.88
CA ASP A 83 1.79 8.11 24.04
C ASP A 83 0.31 8.47 23.82
N ASP A 84 -0.03 8.99 22.64
CA ASP A 84 -1.39 9.48 22.35
C ASP A 84 -2.08 8.80 21.15
N GLY A 85 -1.36 7.92 20.45
CA GLY A 85 -1.87 7.23 19.27
C GLY A 85 -2.02 8.09 18.02
N SER A 86 -1.58 9.36 18.05
CA SER A 86 -1.56 10.25 16.89
C SER A 86 -0.58 9.77 15.82
N TYR A 87 -0.80 10.17 14.56
CA TYR A 87 0.18 9.89 13.51
C TYR A 87 1.38 10.80 13.63
N LEU A 88 2.58 10.27 13.38
CA LEU A 88 3.81 11.08 13.33
C LEU A 88 3.92 11.93 12.05
N SER A 89 3.18 11.57 11.01
CA SER A 89 3.07 12.32 9.77
C SER A 89 1.67 12.16 9.19
N ASP A 90 1.02 13.26 8.89
CA ASP A 90 -0.30 13.26 8.26
C ASP A 90 -0.25 12.67 6.84
N LEU A 91 0.82 12.96 6.10
CA LEU A 91 1.01 12.45 4.74
C LEU A 91 1.09 10.91 4.70
N PHE A 92 1.69 10.29 5.72
CA PHE A 92 1.95 8.84 5.70
C PHE A 92 0.96 8.01 6.53
N GLN A 93 -0.09 8.62 7.07
CA GLN A 93 -1.07 7.93 7.91
C GLN A 93 -1.78 6.76 7.21
N HIS A 94 -1.84 6.77 5.87
CA HIS A 94 -2.46 5.73 5.06
C HIS A 94 -1.48 5.03 4.11
N VAL A 95 -0.18 5.13 4.38
CA VAL A 95 0.87 4.46 3.62
C VAL A 95 1.41 3.26 4.39
N LYS A 96 1.34 2.09 3.77
CA LYS A 96 2.05 0.89 4.22
C LYS A 96 3.23 0.69 3.29
N ALA A 97 4.43 0.50 3.85
CA ALA A 97 5.63 0.37 3.04
C ALA A 97 6.57 -0.71 3.58
N ILE A 98 7.20 -1.42 2.67
CA ILE A 98 8.34 -2.32 2.92
C ILE A 98 9.45 -2.02 1.92
N GLY A 99 10.69 -2.23 2.33
CA GLY A 99 11.85 -2.20 1.45
C GLY A 99 12.36 -3.63 1.23
N TRP A 100 12.72 -3.96 0.00
CA TRP A 100 13.24 -5.27 -0.37
C TRP A 100 14.15 -5.17 -1.60
N PHE A 101 14.87 -6.25 -1.91
CA PHE A 101 15.57 -6.41 -3.18
C PHE A 101 14.66 -7.17 -4.14
N ILE A 102 14.54 -6.69 -5.38
CA ILE A 102 13.75 -7.34 -6.42
C ILE A 102 14.65 -7.83 -7.55
N GLU A 103 14.73 -9.15 -7.70
CA GLU A 103 15.64 -9.80 -8.66
C GLU A 103 15.31 -9.43 -10.12
N VAL A 104 14.02 -9.35 -10.47
CA VAL A 104 13.55 -9.06 -11.83
C VAL A 104 14.09 -7.71 -12.36
N PHE A 105 14.25 -6.73 -11.49
CA PHE A 105 14.77 -5.39 -11.82
C PHE A 105 16.21 -5.18 -11.35
N ASP A 106 16.80 -6.16 -10.70
CA ASP A 106 18.17 -6.12 -10.14
C ASP A 106 18.43 -4.85 -9.29
N CYS A 107 17.48 -4.47 -8.48
CA CYS A 107 17.56 -3.25 -7.66
C CYS A 107 16.83 -3.37 -6.34
N ALA A 108 17.15 -2.46 -5.40
CA ALA A 108 16.36 -2.25 -4.21
C ALA A 108 15.06 -1.52 -4.58
N GLN A 109 13.93 -1.94 -4.01
CA GLN A 109 12.60 -1.41 -4.29
C GLN A 109 11.86 -1.07 -2.99
N ILE A 110 11.14 0.03 -3.02
CA ILE A 110 10.18 0.41 -1.98
C ILE A 110 8.80 0.02 -2.48
N SER A 111 8.20 -1.00 -1.86
CA SER A 111 6.83 -1.41 -2.15
C SER A 111 5.87 -0.67 -1.21
N THR A 112 4.90 0.03 -1.78
CA THR A 112 3.90 0.79 -1.02
C THR A 112 2.49 0.35 -1.33
N ASN A 113 1.62 0.41 -0.31
CA ASN A 113 0.18 0.33 -0.44
C ASN A 113 -0.42 1.60 0.17
N ILE A 114 -0.99 2.46 -0.67
CA ILE A 114 -1.71 3.66 -0.26
C ILE A 114 -3.18 3.30 -0.11
N THR A 115 -3.71 3.35 1.11
CA THR A 115 -5.06 2.87 1.45
C THR A 115 -6.12 3.97 1.43
N ASP A 116 -5.71 5.24 1.42
CA ASP A 116 -6.55 6.42 1.26
C ASP A 116 -5.79 7.51 0.51
N ILE A 117 -6.16 7.74 -0.75
CA ILE A 117 -5.51 8.71 -1.63
C ILE A 117 -5.86 10.16 -1.30
N ASP A 118 -6.94 10.40 -0.57
CA ASP A 118 -7.33 11.75 -0.17
C ASP A 118 -6.49 12.23 1.01
N ALA A 119 -6.11 11.31 1.88
CA ALA A 119 -5.27 11.60 3.05
C ALA A 119 -3.76 11.42 2.77
N SER A 120 -3.41 10.56 1.82
CA SER A 120 -2.02 10.28 1.41
C SER A 120 -1.93 10.30 -0.12
N PRO A 121 -1.94 11.50 -0.75
CA PRO A 121 -1.89 11.61 -2.20
C PRO A 121 -0.60 11.03 -2.77
N ILE A 122 -0.69 10.26 -3.87
CA ILE A 122 0.44 9.50 -4.41
C ILE A 122 1.59 10.41 -4.88
N ILE A 123 1.28 11.56 -5.44
CA ILE A 123 2.28 12.51 -5.97
C ILE A 123 3.13 13.07 -4.83
N GLU A 124 2.50 13.47 -3.74
CA GLU A 124 3.16 13.99 -2.55
C GLU A 124 3.97 12.90 -1.83
N VAL A 125 3.40 11.69 -1.72
CA VAL A 125 4.10 10.52 -1.17
C VAL A 125 5.36 10.22 -1.98
N PHE A 126 5.26 10.21 -3.32
CA PHE A 126 6.41 9.97 -4.19
C PHE A 126 7.45 11.09 -4.11
N THR A 127 7.00 12.36 -4.04
CA THR A 127 7.87 13.51 -3.89
C THR A 127 8.73 13.40 -2.62
N GLU A 128 8.12 13.02 -1.51
CA GLU A 128 8.86 12.84 -0.26
C GLU A 128 9.78 11.61 -0.30
N ILE A 129 9.37 10.53 -0.96
CA ILE A 129 10.25 9.35 -1.20
C ILE A 129 11.49 9.77 -1.99
N LYS A 130 11.34 10.55 -3.07
CA LYS A 130 12.48 11.07 -3.87
C LYS A 130 13.43 11.90 -3.01
N LYS A 131 12.89 12.76 -2.16
CA LYS A 131 13.67 13.61 -1.27
C LYS A 131 14.45 12.78 -0.24
N ILE A 132 13.81 11.79 0.38
CA ILE A 132 14.47 10.91 1.34
C ILE A 132 15.52 10.03 0.65
N ALA A 133 15.24 9.51 -0.55
CA ALA A 133 16.21 8.74 -1.34
C ALA A 133 17.45 9.57 -1.65
N LYS A 134 17.27 10.82 -2.14
CA LYS A 134 18.37 11.75 -2.41
C LYS A 134 19.20 12.05 -1.16
N ALA A 135 18.56 12.22 0.00
CA ALA A 135 19.26 12.42 1.28
C ALA A 135 20.09 11.20 1.70
N ASN A 136 19.73 9.99 1.23
CA ASN A 136 20.50 8.76 1.41
C ASN A 136 21.50 8.51 0.25
N GLY A 137 21.75 9.48 -0.61
CA GLY A 137 22.72 9.39 -1.72
C GLY A 137 22.26 8.53 -2.89
N VAL A 138 20.96 8.21 -3.02
CA VAL A 138 20.40 7.41 -4.11
C VAL A 138 19.28 8.15 -4.84
N GLU A 139 19.04 7.75 -6.08
CA GLU A 139 17.93 8.27 -6.89
C GLU A 139 16.89 7.18 -7.11
N THR A 140 15.67 7.59 -7.47
CA THR A 140 14.64 6.69 -7.98
C THR A 140 14.94 6.27 -9.42
N ASN A 141 14.56 5.06 -9.80
CA ASN A 141 14.81 4.47 -11.12
C ASN A 141 13.50 3.92 -11.75
N GLY A 142 12.51 4.78 -11.84
CA GLY A 142 11.18 4.39 -12.31
C GLY A 142 10.34 3.72 -11.23
N SER A 143 9.12 3.42 -11.59
CA SER A 143 8.16 2.80 -10.69
C SER A 143 7.19 1.89 -11.44
N GLU A 144 6.49 1.05 -10.70
CA GLU A 144 5.42 0.23 -11.26
C GLU A 144 4.12 0.38 -10.46
N LEU A 145 3.02 0.46 -11.18
CA LEU A 145 1.69 0.31 -10.63
C LEU A 145 1.29 -1.16 -10.70
N ILE A 146 0.78 -1.70 -9.59
CA ILE A 146 0.21 -3.05 -9.55
C ILE A 146 -1.31 -2.95 -9.61
N GLY A 147 -1.87 -3.33 -10.77
CA GLY A 147 -3.31 -3.24 -11.02
C GLY A 147 -3.74 -1.87 -11.56
N LEU A 148 -4.81 -1.32 -11.02
CA LEU A 148 -5.46 -0.11 -11.51
C LEU A 148 -5.31 1.06 -10.54
N ILE A 149 -5.38 2.29 -11.10
CA ILE A 149 -5.36 3.54 -10.34
C ILE A 149 -6.61 4.37 -10.68
N PRO A 150 -7.31 4.96 -9.69
CA PRO A 150 -8.38 5.90 -10.00
C PRO A 150 -7.79 7.19 -10.59
N GLN A 151 -8.45 7.76 -11.60
CA GLN A 151 -8.02 9.00 -12.27
C GLN A 151 -7.75 10.13 -11.26
N LYS A 152 -8.58 10.23 -10.23
CA LYS A 152 -8.42 11.22 -9.16
C LYS A 152 -7.04 11.19 -8.51
N ALA A 153 -6.40 10.04 -8.41
CA ALA A 153 -5.08 9.91 -7.81
C ALA A 153 -3.94 10.54 -8.66
N LEU A 154 -4.19 10.75 -9.96
CA LEU A 154 -3.26 11.38 -10.89
C LEU A 154 -3.58 12.88 -11.11
N GLN A 155 -4.66 13.40 -10.53
CA GLN A 155 -5.01 14.81 -10.59
C GLN A 155 -4.14 15.61 -9.61
N HIS A 156 -3.56 16.70 -10.10
CA HIS A 156 -2.74 17.61 -9.31
C HIS A 156 -2.97 19.06 -9.79
N GLU A 157 -2.80 20.04 -8.90
CA GLU A 157 -3.11 21.45 -9.21
C GLU A 157 -2.26 22.03 -10.34
N ILE A 158 -1.01 21.58 -10.45
CA ILE A 158 -0.01 22.13 -11.40
C ILE A 158 0.49 21.12 -12.43
N MET A 159 -0.06 19.90 -12.47
CA MET A 159 0.33 18.85 -13.42
C MET A 159 -0.89 18.29 -14.11
N SER A 160 -0.81 18.09 -15.42
CA SER A 160 -1.74 17.26 -16.18
C SER A 160 -1.58 15.78 -15.80
N ILE A 161 -2.54 14.95 -16.18
CA ILE A 161 -2.46 13.49 -15.94
C ILE A 161 -1.22 12.89 -16.61
N ASP A 162 -0.88 13.35 -17.82
CA ASP A 162 0.31 12.84 -18.54
C ASP A 162 1.61 13.21 -17.83
N GLU A 163 1.71 14.44 -17.36
CA GLU A 163 2.85 14.89 -16.56
C GLU A 163 2.94 14.14 -15.22
N ALA A 164 1.80 13.84 -14.58
CA ALA A 164 1.78 13.04 -13.36
C ALA A 164 2.25 11.60 -13.60
N ILE A 165 1.85 10.97 -14.72
CA ILE A 165 2.31 9.63 -15.14
C ILE A 165 3.82 9.63 -15.34
N GLU A 166 4.36 10.62 -16.03
CA GLU A 166 5.80 10.78 -16.25
C GLU A 166 6.55 11.05 -14.94
N TYR A 167 6.05 11.99 -14.13
CA TYR A 167 6.65 12.35 -12.85
C TYR A 167 6.75 11.17 -11.90
N LEU A 168 5.70 10.36 -11.81
CA LEU A 168 5.65 9.15 -11.01
C LEU A 168 6.49 8.00 -11.60
N GLY A 169 6.96 8.12 -12.86
CA GLY A 169 7.76 7.11 -13.54
C GLY A 169 7.01 5.83 -13.86
N LEU A 170 5.69 5.91 -14.12
CA LEU A 170 4.82 4.74 -14.28
C LEU A 170 5.11 3.96 -15.58
N THR A 171 5.70 4.60 -16.58
CA THR A 171 6.05 3.97 -17.86
C THR A 171 7.48 3.40 -17.91
N ALA A 172 8.29 3.69 -16.88
CA ALA A 172 9.74 3.40 -16.93
C ALA A 172 10.08 1.93 -16.72
N VAL A 173 9.23 1.15 -16.06
CA VAL A 173 9.51 -0.23 -15.63
C VAL A 173 8.60 -1.23 -16.34
N LYS A 174 7.33 -0.86 -16.52
CA LYS A 174 6.32 -1.67 -17.22
C LYS A 174 5.50 -0.76 -18.14
N PRO A 175 4.87 -1.33 -19.19
CA PRO A 175 3.93 -0.58 -20.00
C PRO A 175 2.78 -0.04 -19.13
N PHE A 176 2.48 1.25 -19.30
CA PHE A 176 1.34 1.92 -18.69
C PHE A 176 0.58 2.66 -19.78
N SER A 177 -0.74 2.50 -19.84
CA SER A 177 -1.62 3.35 -20.64
C SER A 177 -2.84 3.77 -19.81
N LYS A 178 -3.43 4.91 -20.17
CA LYS A 178 -4.63 5.41 -19.49
C LYS A 178 -5.77 4.41 -19.60
N GLU A 179 -5.95 3.83 -20.77
CA GLU A 179 -7.03 2.89 -21.09
C GLU A 179 -6.91 1.57 -20.30
N ALA A 180 -5.68 1.09 -20.10
CA ALA A 180 -5.44 -0.17 -19.43
C ALA A 180 -5.34 -0.03 -17.90
N ASN A 181 -4.86 1.12 -17.39
CA ASN A 181 -4.45 1.25 -16.01
C ASN A 181 -5.28 2.26 -15.19
N ILE A 182 -6.02 3.17 -15.83
CA ILE A 182 -6.91 4.10 -15.11
C ILE A 182 -8.31 3.52 -15.08
N ILE A 183 -8.90 3.42 -13.87
CA ILE A 183 -10.20 2.77 -13.65
C ILE A 183 -11.28 3.39 -14.53
N GLU A 184 -11.40 4.72 -14.55
CA GLU A 184 -12.43 5.44 -15.27
C GLU A 184 -12.32 5.28 -16.79
N TYR A 185 -11.11 5.24 -17.32
CA TYR A 185 -10.86 4.99 -18.75
C TYR A 185 -11.18 3.54 -19.14
N ASN A 186 -10.86 2.59 -18.25
CA ASN A 186 -11.10 1.16 -18.49
C ASN A 186 -12.60 0.82 -18.47
N LEU A 187 -13.37 1.44 -17.55
CA LEU A 187 -14.80 1.17 -17.39
C LEU A 187 -15.68 1.74 -18.52
N PHE A 188 -15.24 2.81 -19.18
CA PHE A 188 -16.05 3.51 -20.20
C PHE A 188 -15.68 3.14 -21.63
N GLN A 189 -14.89 2.11 -21.85
CA GLN A 189 -14.57 1.56 -23.19
C GLN A 189 -15.58 0.54 -23.71
N HIS A 190 -16.69 0.30 -22.96
CA HIS A 190 -17.74 -0.66 -23.33
C HIS A 190 -19.07 0.00 -23.60
#